data_6455cb1f7a465210b72cf7b2f72ce69d
#
_entry.id   6455cb1f7a465210b72cf7b2f72ce69d
#
_cell.length_a   1.000
_cell.length_b   1.000
_cell.length_c   1.000
_cell.angle_alpha   90.00
_cell.angle_beta   90.00
_cell.angle_gamma   90.00
#
_symmetry.space_group_name_H-M   'P 1'
#
loop_
_entity.id
_entity.type
_entity.pdbx_description
1 polymer ?
#
loop_
_entity_poly.entity_id
_entity_poly.type
_entity_poly.pdbx_seq_one_letter_code
_entity_poly.pdbx_strand_id
1 'polypeptide(L)'
;MEKNLTTGSVFKTIVVFSLPYFLSYFLQTLYGLADLFIIGQFCGVAATTAVSIGSQVMHMLTVMLVGLAMGTTVSIGQAVGAGDKRKISSSIGNTITLFLGVSVVLTALLIALVRPIVAVMSTPDAAVAGTVSYLVVCFAGIPFITAYNIISSIFRGMGDSRSPMIFIAVACAANIALDYLFIGAMQLGPTGAALGTTCAQAVSVAVSLAAIRRRRSITLERSDLRPRRETMGKLLGIGVPIMLQDGLIQIAFILITVIANRRGLTDAAAVGIVEKFIGFVFLVPSSMLSTVSALDAQNIGAGKLYRARKTLFYAIAIAAGFGIAVSILVQFVAEPIVGLFTDDEAVIAAGGPYLRGYIFDCALAGVHFCFSGYFCACGRSMISFAHNISSVALVRVPGAYLTSKMFPTTLLPMGLATAAGSLVSVIICVVAYLILSADRHHCHGGDAP
;
A
#
# COMPACT_ATOMS: atom_id res chain seq x y z
N MET A 1 1.85 -4.82 24.46
CA MET A 1 2.27 -6.21 24.67
C MET A 1 2.98 -6.69 23.41
N GLU A 2 4.25 -6.98 23.53
CA GLU A 2 4.98 -7.67 22.47
C GLU A 2 4.29 -9.04 22.26
N LYS A 3 3.72 -9.26 21.08
CA LYS A 3 3.22 -10.59 20.73
C LYS A 3 4.33 -11.36 20.07
N ASN A 4 4.69 -12.47 20.72
CA ASN A 4 5.65 -13.40 20.17
C ASN A 4 5.02 -14.15 18.98
N LEU A 5 5.41 -13.79 17.75
CA LEU A 5 4.96 -14.42 16.52
C LEU A 5 5.84 -15.61 16.12
N THR A 6 6.86 -15.94 16.94
CA THR A 6 7.84 -16.99 16.66
C THR A 6 7.47 -18.37 17.22
N THR A 7 6.28 -18.51 17.79
CA THR A 7 5.77 -19.76 18.41
C THR A 7 4.36 -20.10 17.92
N GLY A 8 3.90 -21.30 18.19
CA GLY A 8 2.56 -21.78 17.83
C GLY A 8 2.37 -22.15 16.35
N SER A 9 1.12 -22.33 15.91
CA SER A 9 0.79 -22.67 14.51
C SER A 9 1.05 -21.51 13.57
N VAL A 10 1.85 -21.71 12.53
CA VAL A 10 2.18 -20.70 11.52
C VAL A 10 0.93 -20.25 10.78
N PHE A 11 0.12 -21.21 10.31
CA PHE A 11 -1.12 -20.90 9.57
C PHE A 11 -2.08 -20.02 10.38
N LYS A 12 -2.36 -20.43 11.64
CA LYS A 12 -3.23 -19.62 12.54
C LYS A 12 -2.65 -18.24 12.79
N THR A 13 -1.33 -18.14 12.94
CA THR A 13 -0.67 -16.84 13.16
C THR A 13 -0.83 -15.92 11.94
N ILE A 14 -0.66 -16.45 10.72
CA ILE A 14 -0.87 -15.68 9.47
C ILE A 14 -2.30 -15.16 9.43
N VAL A 15 -3.30 -16.03 9.54
CA VAL A 15 -4.71 -15.63 9.42
C VAL A 15 -5.10 -14.59 10.48
N VAL A 16 -4.74 -14.83 11.76
CA VAL A 16 -5.07 -13.90 12.86
C VAL A 16 -4.36 -12.55 12.71
N PHE A 17 -3.18 -12.52 12.11
CA PHE A 17 -2.39 -11.30 11.95
C PHE A 17 -2.76 -10.54 10.65
N SER A 18 -3.09 -11.25 9.56
CA SER A 18 -3.44 -10.66 8.27
C SER A 18 -4.83 -10.02 8.26
N LEU A 19 -5.80 -10.58 8.99
CA LEU A 19 -7.17 -10.06 9.01
C LEU A 19 -7.27 -8.60 9.47
N PRO A 20 -6.61 -8.14 10.56
CA PRO A 20 -6.57 -6.72 10.90
C PRO A 20 -5.86 -5.84 9.84
N TYR A 21 -4.87 -6.36 9.13
CA TYR A 21 -4.26 -5.64 8.01
C TYR A 21 -5.25 -5.45 6.86
N PHE A 22 -5.91 -6.52 6.45
CA PHE A 22 -6.94 -6.47 5.42
C PHE A 22 -8.02 -5.44 5.79
N LEU A 23 -8.55 -5.50 7.02
CA LEU A 23 -9.54 -4.55 7.49
C LEU A 23 -9.01 -3.11 7.53
N SER A 24 -7.73 -2.91 7.88
CA SER A 24 -7.12 -1.58 7.85
C SER A 24 -7.09 -1.00 6.43
N TYR A 25 -6.66 -1.79 5.43
CA TYR A 25 -6.64 -1.37 4.04
C TYR A 25 -8.05 -1.15 3.47
N PHE A 26 -8.99 -2.04 3.81
CA PHE A 26 -10.39 -1.88 3.44
C PHE A 26 -10.98 -0.58 3.98
N LEU A 27 -10.78 -0.27 5.27
CA LEU A 27 -11.24 0.96 5.87
C LEU A 27 -10.60 2.20 5.25
N GLN A 28 -9.31 2.14 4.86
CA GLN A 28 -8.64 3.22 4.13
C GLN A 28 -9.26 3.46 2.76
N THR A 29 -9.59 2.40 2.05
CA THR A 29 -10.28 2.51 0.75
C THR A 29 -11.69 3.07 0.94
N LEU A 30 -12.39 2.61 1.98
CA LEU A 30 -13.76 3.04 2.28
C LEU A 30 -13.85 4.53 2.59
N TYR A 31 -12.96 5.08 3.44
CA TYR A 31 -13.06 6.51 3.74
C TYR A 31 -12.72 7.38 2.53
N GLY A 32 -11.78 6.98 1.68
CA GLY A 32 -11.49 7.69 0.43
C GLY A 32 -12.66 7.71 -0.56
N LEU A 33 -13.49 6.64 -0.58
CA LEU A 33 -14.74 6.62 -1.32
C LEU A 33 -15.82 7.49 -0.66
N ALA A 34 -15.88 7.51 0.66
CA ALA A 34 -16.84 8.33 1.42
C ALA A 34 -16.61 9.83 1.17
N ASP A 35 -15.36 10.29 1.15
CA ASP A 35 -15.01 11.67 0.80
C ASP A 35 -15.60 12.06 -0.56
N LEU A 36 -15.40 11.22 -1.60
CA LEU A 36 -15.92 11.47 -2.95
C LEU A 36 -17.46 11.42 -3.00
N PHE A 37 -18.06 10.52 -2.25
CA PHE A 37 -19.51 10.40 -2.19
C PHE A 37 -20.13 11.64 -1.52
N ILE A 38 -19.58 12.07 -0.37
CA ILE A 38 -20.11 13.21 0.37
C ILE A 38 -19.93 14.51 -0.41
N ILE A 39 -18.74 14.76 -1.00
CA ILE A 39 -18.53 15.96 -1.81
C ILE A 39 -19.47 15.99 -3.03
N GLY A 40 -19.74 14.83 -3.63
CA GLY A 40 -20.68 14.70 -4.74
C GLY A 40 -22.14 14.99 -4.39
N GLN A 41 -22.54 14.76 -3.12
CA GLN A 41 -23.90 15.09 -2.66
C GLN A 41 -24.12 16.59 -2.43
N PHE A 42 -23.12 17.30 -1.91
CA PHE A 42 -23.27 18.68 -1.45
C PHE A 42 -22.68 19.71 -2.39
N CYS A 43 -21.80 19.30 -3.31
CA CYS A 43 -21.06 20.21 -4.18
C CYS A 43 -21.21 19.82 -5.65
N GLY A 44 -20.93 20.80 -6.54
CA GLY A 44 -20.98 20.58 -7.99
C GLY A 44 -19.78 19.80 -8.53
N VAL A 45 -19.84 19.48 -9.84
CA VAL A 45 -18.85 18.66 -10.56
C VAL A 45 -17.42 19.18 -10.42
N ALA A 46 -17.20 20.51 -10.48
CA ALA A 46 -15.87 21.09 -10.33
C ALA A 46 -15.22 20.76 -8.96
N ALA A 47 -16.01 20.79 -7.87
CA ALA A 47 -15.52 20.46 -6.54
C ALA A 47 -15.23 18.97 -6.39
N THR A 48 -16.11 18.10 -6.91
CA THR A 48 -15.91 16.65 -6.94
C THR A 48 -14.66 16.29 -7.74
N THR A 49 -14.44 16.91 -8.90
CA THR A 49 -13.24 16.73 -9.71
C THR A 49 -11.99 17.18 -8.96
N ALA A 50 -12.05 18.32 -8.25
CA ALA A 50 -10.93 18.81 -7.46
C ALA A 50 -10.51 17.83 -6.35
N VAL A 51 -11.48 17.30 -5.60
CA VAL A 51 -11.22 16.30 -4.55
C VAL A 51 -10.73 14.97 -5.16
N SER A 52 -11.28 14.54 -6.28
CA SER A 52 -10.84 13.31 -6.96
C SER A 52 -9.38 13.37 -7.37
N ILE A 53 -8.95 14.47 -8.02
CA ILE A 53 -7.56 14.68 -8.45
C ILE A 53 -6.64 14.80 -7.22
N GLY A 54 -7.05 15.62 -6.24
CA GLY A 54 -6.30 15.80 -5.00
C GLY A 54 -6.11 14.50 -4.22
N SER A 55 -7.16 13.69 -4.10
CA SER A 55 -7.12 12.39 -3.45
C SER A 55 -6.18 11.41 -4.15
N GLN A 56 -6.10 11.44 -5.47
CA GLN A 56 -5.17 10.59 -6.23
C GLN A 56 -3.71 10.93 -5.90
N VAL A 57 -3.37 12.23 -5.81
CA VAL A 57 -2.05 12.69 -5.38
C VAL A 57 -1.76 12.24 -3.95
N MET A 58 -2.72 12.43 -3.03
CA MET A 58 -2.56 12.04 -1.63
C MET A 58 -2.45 10.52 -1.46
N HIS A 59 -3.17 9.74 -2.25
CA HIS A 59 -3.06 8.28 -2.27
C HIS A 59 -1.64 7.84 -2.64
N MET A 60 -1.08 8.36 -3.73
CA MET A 60 0.29 8.07 -4.15
C MET A 60 1.30 8.39 -3.02
N LEU A 61 1.20 9.57 -2.41
CA LEU A 61 2.08 9.97 -1.31
C LEU A 61 1.94 9.05 -0.09
N THR A 62 0.71 8.67 0.25
CA THR A 62 0.43 7.79 1.39
C THR A 62 1.02 6.40 1.17
N VAL A 63 0.87 5.81 -0.01
CA VAL A 63 1.46 4.48 -0.33
C VAL A 63 2.99 4.53 -0.25
N MET A 64 3.60 5.62 -0.77
CA MET A 64 5.05 5.82 -0.66
C MET A 64 5.51 5.94 0.80
N LEU A 65 4.78 6.66 1.64
CA LEU A 65 5.07 6.75 3.08
C LEU A 65 4.93 5.41 3.81
N VAL A 66 3.91 4.61 3.44
CA VAL A 66 3.74 3.24 3.96
C VAL A 66 4.90 2.35 3.55
N GLY A 67 5.34 2.44 2.30
CA GLY A 67 6.52 1.74 1.79
C GLY A 67 7.79 2.11 2.56
N LEU A 68 8.02 3.42 2.78
CA LEU A 68 9.15 3.89 3.58
C LEU A 68 9.08 3.37 5.03
N ALA A 69 7.89 3.34 5.62
CA ALA A 69 7.66 2.85 6.98
C ALA A 69 7.83 1.33 7.13
N MET A 70 7.89 0.56 6.02
CA MET A 70 8.20 -0.87 6.04
C MET A 70 9.56 -1.15 6.69
N GLY A 71 10.56 -0.28 6.46
CA GLY A 71 11.86 -0.35 7.12
C GLY A 71 11.74 -0.38 8.65
N THR A 72 10.83 0.41 9.21
CA THR A 72 10.53 0.43 10.65
C THR A 72 9.94 -0.90 11.12
N THR A 73 8.91 -1.41 10.43
CA THR A 73 8.26 -2.68 10.77
C THR A 73 9.27 -3.82 10.80
N VAL A 74 10.14 -3.92 9.79
CA VAL A 74 11.15 -4.97 9.69
C VAL A 74 12.24 -4.82 10.74
N SER A 75 12.79 -3.61 10.92
CA SER A 75 13.87 -3.36 11.88
C SER A 75 13.43 -3.68 13.31
N ILE A 76 12.24 -3.22 13.70
CA ILE A 76 11.65 -3.51 15.02
C ILE A 76 11.31 -5.00 15.13
N GLY A 77 10.69 -5.60 14.11
CA GLY A 77 10.35 -7.02 14.11
C GLY A 77 11.58 -7.91 14.33
N GLN A 78 12.68 -7.64 13.64
CA GLN A 78 13.94 -8.37 13.85
C GLN A 78 14.51 -8.17 15.27
N ALA A 79 14.44 -6.96 15.82
CA ALA A 79 14.90 -6.69 17.18
C ALA A 79 14.02 -7.37 18.24
N VAL A 80 12.70 -7.40 18.04
CA VAL A 80 11.74 -8.16 18.90
C VAL A 80 12.01 -9.65 18.82
N GLY A 81 12.20 -10.19 17.63
CA GLY A 81 12.56 -11.60 17.45
C GLY A 81 13.86 -12.01 18.14
N ALA A 82 14.86 -11.13 18.10
CA ALA A 82 16.14 -11.32 18.79
C ALA A 82 16.06 -11.10 20.32
N GLY A 83 14.95 -10.57 20.84
CA GLY A 83 14.79 -10.24 22.26
C GLY A 83 15.67 -9.05 22.71
N ASP A 84 16.18 -8.26 21.77
CA ASP A 84 17.09 -7.15 22.06
C ASP A 84 16.34 -5.83 22.33
N LYS A 85 16.00 -5.60 23.58
CA LYS A 85 15.26 -4.41 24.02
C LYS A 85 15.95 -3.10 23.65
N ARG A 86 17.28 -3.05 23.67
CA ARG A 86 18.05 -1.85 23.32
C ARG A 86 17.93 -1.53 21.83
N LYS A 87 17.98 -2.53 20.97
CA LYS A 87 17.75 -2.34 19.54
C LYS A 87 16.30 -1.96 19.24
N ILE A 88 15.31 -2.47 19.98
CA ILE A 88 13.91 -2.06 19.84
C ILE A 88 13.78 -0.56 20.12
N SER A 89 14.23 -0.07 21.31
CA SER A 89 14.15 1.34 21.69
C SER A 89 14.93 2.24 20.71
N SER A 90 16.14 1.83 20.32
CA SER A 90 16.94 2.54 19.33
C SER A 90 16.27 2.63 17.96
N SER A 91 15.64 1.53 17.48
CA SER A 91 14.92 1.53 16.21
C SER A 91 13.69 2.44 16.26
N ILE A 92 12.94 2.43 17.36
CA ILE A 92 11.78 3.30 17.54
C ILE A 92 12.22 4.77 17.58
N GLY A 93 13.22 5.11 18.39
CA GLY A 93 13.72 6.47 18.51
C GLY A 93 14.27 7.04 17.22
N ASN A 94 15.08 6.25 16.49
CA ASN A 94 15.60 6.65 15.18
C ASN A 94 14.49 6.77 14.13
N THR A 95 13.46 5.93 14.18
CA THR A 95 12.27 6.07 13.31
C THR A 95 11.58 7.40 13.56
N ILE A 96 11.32 7.78 14.82
CA ILE A 96 10.67 9.05 15.16
C ILE A 96 11.49 10.23 14.60
N THR A 97 12.80 10.23 14.83
CA THR A 97 13.68 11.30 14.34
C THR A 97 13.73 11.38 12.83
N LEU A 98 13.86 10.24 12.13
CA LEU A 98 13.90 10.17 10.68
C LEU A 98 12.62 10.75 10.07
N PHE A 99 11.47 10.26 10.50
CA PHE A 99 10.22 10.62 9.88
C PHE A 99 9.73 12.02 10.29
N LEU A 100 10.13 12.52 11.46
CA LEU A 100 9.93 13.92 11.80
C LEU A 100 10.65 14.81 10.78
N GLY A 101 11.91 14.52 10.47
CA GLY A 101 12.66 15.22 9.44
C GLY A 101 12.01 15.07 8.05
N VAL A 102 11.65 13.86 7.67
CA VAL A 102 10.96 13.57 6.39
C VAL A 102 9.64 14.34 6.30
N SER A 103 8.83 14.35 7.35
CA SER A 103 7.53 15.05 7.33
C SER A 103 7.66 16.55 7.14
N VAL A 104 8.62 17.18 7.84
CA VAL A 104 8.87 18.61 7.71
C VAL A 104 9.36 18.98 6.32
N VAL A 105 10.35 18.25 5.80
CA VAL A 105 10.91 18.49 4.46
C VAL A 105 9.84 18.23 3.39
N LEU A 106 9.09 17.15 3.50
CA LEU A 106 8.05 16.79 2.53
C LEU A 106 6.90 17.80 2.53
N THR A 107 6.44 18.23 3.70
CA THR A 107 5.43 19.28 3.84
C THR A 107 5.87 20.57 3.16
N ALA A 108 7.08 21.07 3.46
CA ALA A 108 7.59 22.30 2.88
C ALA A 108 7.75 22.20 1.36
N LEU A 109 8.31 21.09 0.87
CA LEU A 109 8.52 20.82 -0.55
C LEU A 109 7.19 20.76 -1.31
N LEU A 110 6.21 20.00 -0.81
CA LEU A 110 4.94 19.79 -1.49
C LEU A 110 4.07 21.04 -1.49
N ILE A 111 4.07 21.84 -0.41
CA ILE A 111 3.40 23.13 -0.39
C ILE A 111 4.03 24.08 -1.43
N ALA A 112 5.37 24.10 -1.54
CA ALA A 112 6.04 24.90 -2.56
C ALA A 112 5.73 24.44 -4.00
N LEU A 113 5.53 23.12 -4.19
CA LEU A 113 5.29 22.50 -5.50
C LEU A 113 3.80 22.28 -5.82
N VAL A 114 2.86 22.76 -5.02
CA VAL A 114 1.43 22.47 -5.21
C VAL A 114 0.94 22.87 -6.59
N ARG A 115 1.30 24.06 -7.08
CA ARG A 115 0.88 24.55 -8.42
C ARG A 115 1.49 23.73 -9.56
N PRO A 116 2.80 23.44 -9.60
CA PRO A 116 3.38 22.48 -10.55
C PRO A 116 2.72 21.12 -10.53
N ILE A 117 2.40 20.55 -9.35
CA ILE A 117 1.71 19.27 -9.23
C ILE A 117 0.34 19.32 -9.89
N VAL A 118 -0.46 20.35 -9.60
CA VAL A 118 -1.80 20.54 -10.19
C VAL A 118 -1.72 20.70 -11.72
N ALA A 119 -0.69 21.37 -12.23
CA ALA A 119 -0.45 21.52 -13.67
C ALA A 119 -0.08 20.17 -14.33
N VAL A 120 0.81 19.39 -13.72
CA VAL A 120 1.20 18.05 -14.22
C VAL A 120 0.00 17.10 -14.24
N MET A 121 -0.92 17.23 -13.28
CA MET A 121 -2.16 16.44 -13.24
C MET A 121 -3.17 16.84 -14.32
N SER A 122 -2.87 17.84 -15.17
CA SER A 122 -3.77 18.33 -16.22
C SER A 122 -5.17 18.65 -15.68
N THR A 123 -5.21 19.30 -14.52
CA THR A 123 -6.45 19.65 -13.84
C THR A 123 -7.27 20.63 -14.66
N PRO A 124 -8.59 20.37 -14.92
CA PRO A 124 -9.45 21.33 -15.62
C PRO A 124 -9.50 22.67 -14.90
N ASP A 125 -9.54 23.79 -15.67
CA ASP A 125 -9.47 25.15 -15.14
C ASP A 125 -10.49 25.42 -14.02
N ALA A 126 -11.71 24.92 -14.18
CA ALA A 126 -12.79 25.04 -13.18
C ALA A 126 -12.47 24.33 -11.84
N ALA A 127 -11.58 23.36 -11.83
CA ALA A 127 -11.22 22.58 -10.66
C ALA A 127 -9.86 22.99 -10.04
N VAL A 128 -9.04 23.80 -10.75
CA VAL A 128 -7.68 24.17 -10.31
C VAL A 128 -7.68 24.78 -8.91
N ALA A 129 -8.52 25.80 -8.67
CA ALA A 129 -8.56 26.48 -7.38
C ALA A 129 -8.95 25.54 -6.24
N GLY A 130 -9.94 24.65 -6.47
CA GLY A 130 -10.37 23.64 -5.50
C GLY A 130 -9.29 22.59 -5.24
N THR A 131 -8.58 22.13 -6.28
CA THR A 131 -7.48 21.16 -6.14
C THR A 131 -6.31 21.74 -5.36
N VAL A 132 -5.94 22.99 -5.64
CA VAL A 132 -4.87 23.70 -4.90
C VAL A 132 -5.24 23.83 -3.43
N SER A 133 -6.44 24.30 -3.10
CA SER A 133 -6.88 24.45 -1.70
C SER A 133 -6.94 23.11 -0.96
N TYR A 134 -7.45 22.06 -1.60
CA TYR A 134 -7.47 20.70 -1.08
C TYR A 134 -6.06 20.21 -0.76
N LEU A 135 -5.14 20.30 -1.73
CA LEU A 135 -3.78 19.81 -1.59
C LEU A 135 -2.97 20.60 -0.55
N VAL A 136 -3.12 21.93 -0.47
CA VAL A 136 -2.43 22.74 0.55
C VAL A 136 -2.81 22.29 1.96
N VAL A 137 -4.09 22.05 2.23
CA VAL A 137 -4.56 21.57 3.54
C VAL A 137 -4.07 20.16 3.82
N CYS A 138 -4.15 19.24 2.84
CA CYS A 138 -3.65 17.88 2.99
C CYS A 138 -2.13 17.85 3.18
N PHE A 139 -1.36 18.69 2.45
CA PHE A 139 0.09 18.76 2.62
C PHE A 139 0.49 19.33 3.98
N ALA A 140 -0.25 20.30 4.51
CA ALA A 140 -0.09 20.75 5.89
C ALA A 140 -0.41 19.63 6.91
N GLY A 141 -1.28 18.68 6.54
CA GLY A 141 -1.63 17.49 7.32
C GLY A 141 -0.62 16.33 7.25
N ILE A 142 0.40 16.38 6.38
CA ILE A 142 1.40 15.31 6.23
C ILE A 142 2.04 14.89 7.55
N PRO A 143 2.36 15.78 8.51
CA PRO A 143 2.88 15.35 9.82
C PRO A 143 1.97 14.37 10.54
N PHE A 144 0.65 14.53 10.48
CA PHE A 144 -0.30 13.59 11.11
C PHE A 144 -0.37 12.27 10.36
N ILE A 145 -0.41 12.31 9.01
CA ILE A 145 -0.39 11.10 8.17
C ILE A 145 0.89 10.30 8.44
N THR A 146 2.03 10.98 8.48
CA THR A 146 3.33 10.38 8.77
C THR A 146 3.37 9.79 10.17
N ALA A 147 2.91 10.52 11.19
CA ALA A 147 2.87 10.05 12.57
C ALA A 147 2.01 8.80 12.73
N TYR A 148 0.81 8.76 12.12
CA TYR A 148 -0.03 7.57 12.10
C TYR A 148 0.67 6.36 11.49
N ASN A 149 1.31 6.53 10.32
CA ASN A 149 1.99 5.44 9.62
C ASN A 149 3.18 4.89 10.42
N ILE A 150 3.96 5.77 11.07
CA ILE A 150 5.06 5.37 11.96
C ILE A 150 4.54 4.58 13.16
N ILE A 151 3.56 5.12 13.87
CA ILE A 151 3.00 4.46 15.05
C ILE A 151 2.45 3.09 14.65
N SER A 152 1.72 3.02 13.54
CA SER A 152 1.21 1.76 13.00
C SER A 152 2.33 0.77 12.69
N SER A 153 3.43 1.22 12.07
CA SER A 153 4.58 0.38 11.73
C SER A 153 5.34 -0.11 12.96
N ILE A 154 5.44 0.70 14.01
CA ILE A 154 5.99 0.29 15.30
C ILE A 154 5.16 -0.84 15.91
N PHE A 155 3.83 -0.67 16.02
CA PHE A 155 2.94 -1.70 16.55
C PHE A 155 3.00 -2.99 15.74
N ARG A 156 3.03 -2.88 14.42
CA ARG A 156 3.14 -4.04 13.51
C ARG A 156 4.46 -4.79 13.71
N GLY A 157 5.58 -4.08 13.82
CA GLY A 157 6.89 -4.67 14.12
C GLY A 157 6.91 -5.37 15.49
N MET A 158 6.21 -4.81 16.48
CA MET A 158 6.04 -5.44 17.80
C MET A 158 5.05 -6.62 17.82
N GLY A 159 4.45 -6.97 16.68
CA GLY A 159 3.50 -8.09 16.56
C GLY A 159 2.05 -7.75 16.87
N ASP A 160 1.68 -6.47 16.94
CA ASP A 160 0.30 -6.03 17.15
C ASP A 160 -0.26 -5.40 15.87
N SER A 161 -1.05 -6.17 15.11
CA SER A 161 -1.80 -5.69 13.94
C SER A 161 -3.18 -5.13 14.28
N ARG A 162 -3.70 -5.43 15.48
CA ARG A 162 -5.07 -5.01 15.89
C ARG A 162 -5.14 -3.55 16.28
N SER A 163 -4.13 -3.03 16.98
CA SER A 163 -4.12 -1.63 17.40
C SER A 163 -4.13 -0.66 16.23
N PRO A 164 -3.30 -0.79 15.19
CA PRO A 164 -3.40 0.02 13.98
C PRO A 164 -4.75 -0.04 13.29
N MET A 165 -5.38 -1.22 13.24
CA MET A 165 -6.74 -1.37 12.70
C MET A 165 -7.78 -0.53 13.48
N ILE A 166 -7.70 -0.54 14.82
CA ILE A 166 -8.61 0.27 15.65
C ILE A 166 -8.34 1.76 15.41
N PHE A 167 -7.09 2.18 15.30
CA PHE A 167 -6.74 3.59 15.06
C PHE A 167 -7.31 4.08 13.73
N ILE A 168 -7.22 3.29 12.66
CA ILE A 168 -7.78 3.66 11.36
C ILE A 168 -9.31 3.59 11.35
N ALA A 169 -9.93 2.67 12.11
CA ALA A 169 -11.37 2.61 12.23
C ALA A 169 -11.92 3.90 12.90
N VAL A 170 -11.24 4.39 13.94
CA VAL A 170 -11.58 5.67 14.58
C VAL A 170 -11.38 6.83 13.61
N ALA A 171 -10.26 6.84 12.83
CA ALA A 171 -10.03 7.85 11.81
C ALA A 171 -11.12 7.84 10.74
N CYS A 172 -11.53 6.68 10.25
CA CYS A 172 -12.59 6.53 9.25
C CYS A 172 -13.93 7.09 9.76
N ALA A 173 -14.32 6.73 10.98
CA ALA A 173 -15.55 7.25 11.58
C ALA A 173 -15.50 8.78 11.80
N ALA A 174 -14.36 9.29 12.28
CA ALA A 174 -14.15 10.72 12.47
C ALA A 174 -14.16 11.46 11.12
N ASN A 175 -13.50 10.92 10.08
CA ASN A 175 -13.48 11.52 8.74
C ASN A 175 -14.89 11.67 8.18
N ILE A 176 -15.69 10.60 8.15
CA ILE A 176 -17.08 10.66 7.66
C ILE A 176 -17.91 11.71 8.42
N ALA A 177 -17.80 11.74 9.75
CA ALA A 177 -18.53 12.73 10.55
C ALA A 177 -18.08 14.17 10.27
N LEU A 178 -16.76 14.39 10.13
CA LEU A 178 -16.19 15.70 9.84
C LEU A 178 -16.49 16.15 8.40
N ASP A 179 -16.57 15.25 7.44
CA ASP A 179 -16.95 15.57 6.07
C ASP A 179 -18.42 16.06 6.00
N TYR A 180 -19.34 15.39 6.66
CA TYR A 180 -20.72 15.91 6.77
C TYR A 180 -20.78 17.28 7.47
N LEU A 181 -19.90 17.53 8.45
CA LEU A 181 -19.82 18.83 9.11
C LEU A 181 -19.20 19.89 8.17
N PHE A 182 -18.02 19.64 7.63
CA PHE A 182 -17.27 20.66 6.88
C PHE A 182 -17.80 20.85 5.45
N ILE A 183 -18.20 19.78 4.77
CA ILE A 183 -18.74 19.84 3.41
C ILE A 183 -20.24 20.12 3.46
N GLY A 184 -20.99 19.38 4.27
CA GLY A 184 -22.44 19.48 4.33
C GLY A 184 -22.93 20.74 5.07
N ALA A 185 -22.62 20.88 6.38
CA ALA A 185 -23.14 21.96 7.20
C ALA A 185 -22.40 23.29 6.97
N MET A 186 -21.06 23.27 6.88
CA MET A 186 -20.23 24.47 6.72
C MET A 186 -19.99 24.88 5.26
N GLN A 187 -20.31 24.01 4.29
CA GLN A 187 -20.20 24.25 2.84
C GLN A 187 -18.80 24.68 2.39
N LEU A 188 -17.75 24.13 3.01
CA LEU A 188 -16.35 24.48 2.70
C LEU A 188 -15.82 23.80 1.41
N GLY A 189 -16.64 22.96 0.75
CA GLY A 189 -16.28 22.32 -0.50
C GLY A 189 -15.00 21.45 -0.40
N PRO A 190 -14.08 21.55 -1.41
CA PRO A 190 -12.83 20.78 -1.41
C PRO A 190 -11.95 21.02 -0.18
N THR A 191 -11.92 22.24 0.34
CA THR A 191 -11.18 22.57 1.58
C THR A 191 -11.76 21.83 2.77
N GLY A 192 -13.10 21.67 2.83
CA GLY A 192 -13.80 20.91 3.86
C GLY A 192 -13.41 19.43 3.85
N ALA A 193 -13.37 18.79 2.69
CA ALA A 193 -12.90 17.41 2.53
C ALA A 193 -11.46 17.23 3.02
N ALA A 194 -10.56 18.15 2.65
CA ALA A 194 -9.17 18.12 3.09
C ALA A 194 -9.02 18.30 4.61
N LEU A 195 -9.83 19.18 5.22
CA LEU A 195 -9.88 19.37 6.68
C LEU A 195 -10.43 18.13 7.38
N GLY A 196 -11.49 17.50 6.83
CA GLY A 196 -12.04 16.25 7.34
C GLY A 196 -10.98 15.15 7.42
N THR A 197 -10.28 14.92 6.33
CA THR A 197 -9.17 13.95 6.25
C THR A 197 -8.03 14.29 7.22
N THR A 198 -7.56 15.54 7.23
CA THR A 198 -6.44 15.97 8.09
C THR A 198 -6.78 15.89 9.57
N CYS A 199 -7.97 16.36 9.98
CA CYS A 199 -8.42 16.29 11.36
C CYS A 199 -8.66 14.84 11.81
N ALA A 200 -9.20 13.99 10.94
CA ALA A 200 -9.37 12.56 11.23
C ALA A 200 -8.02 11.85 11.49
N GLN A 201 -6.99 12.19 10.73
CA GLN A 201 -5.64 11.69 10.97
C GLN A 201 -5.07 12.20 12.30
N ALA A 202 -5.30 13.47 12.65
CA ALA A 202 -4.91 14.02 13.95
C ALA A 202 -5.60 13.31 15.11
N VAL A 203 -6.90 13.01 14.99
CA VAL A 203 -7.66 12.20 15.97
C VAL A 203 -7.06 10.81 16.10
N SER A 204 -6.74 10.14 14.99
CA SER A 204 -6.09 8.82 14.99
C SER A 204 -4.75 8.84 15.73
N VAL A 205 -3.93 9.86 15.49
CA VAL A 205 -2.65 10.06 16.19
C VAL A 205 -2.88 10.27 17.68
N ALA A 206 -3.84 11.12 18.08
CA ALA A 206 -4.14 11.36 19.49
C ALA A 206 -4.59 10.07 20.21
N VAL A 207 -5.46 9.28 19.58
CA VAL A 207 -5.93 7.98 20.11
C VAL A 207 -4.76 7.00 20.23
N SER A 208 -3.89 6.94 19.23
CA SER A 208 -2.72 6.04 19.24
C SER A 208 -1.71 6.42 20.33
N LEU A 209 -1.44 7.70 20.52
CA LEU A 209 -0.58 8.20 21.60
C LEU A 209 -1.19 7.92 23.00
N ALA A 210 -2.50 8.09 23.15
CA ALA A 210 -3.21 7.73 24.38
C ALA A 210 -3.09 6.22 24.67
N ALA A 211 -3.19 5.37 23.64
CA ALA A 211 -3.01 3.93 23.77
C ALA A 211 -1.57 3.57 24.19
N ILE A 212 -0.55 4.22 23.63
CA ILE A 212 0.85 4.03 24.01
C ILE A 212 1.05 4.41 25.50
N ARG A 213 0.56 5.57 25.92
CA ARG A 213 0.66 6.04 27.32
C ARG A 213 0.00 5.07 28.32
N ARG A 214 -1.21 4.59 28.01
CA ARG A 214 -1.93 3.65 28.89
C ARG A 214 -1.24 2.32 29.04
N ARG A 215 -0.64 1.82 27.95
CA ARG A 215 -0.02 0.48 27.93
C ARG A 215 1.40 0.46 28.49
N ARG A 216 2.05 1.59 28.68
CA ARG A 216 3.47 1.73 29.08
C ARG A 216 4.41 0.79 28.29
N SER A 217 4.03 0.49 27.06
CA SER A 217 4.68 -0.57 26.27
C SER A 217 5.98 -0.13 25.62
N ILE A 218 6.26 1.16 25.59
CA ILE A 218 7.45 1.73 24.94
C ILE A 218 8.12 2.66 25.96
N THR A 219 9.30 2.28 26.39
CA THR A 219 10.18 3.14 27.19
C THR A 219 11.25 3.69 26.26
N LEU A 220 11.25 4.99 26.04
CA LEU A 220 12.25 5.69 25.23
C LEU A 220 13.07 6.62 26.11
N GLU A 221 14.36 6.54 25.97
CA GLU A 221 15.29 7.50 26.53
C GLU A 221 15.64 8.57 25.50
N ARG A 222 16.05 9.76 25.95
CA ARG A 222 16.52 10.82 25.04
C ARG A 222 17.70 10.38 24.17
N SER A 223 18.49 9.43 24.64
CA SER A 223 19.60 8.82 23.91
C SER A 223 19.17 8.02 22.69
N ASP A 224 17.94 7.45 22.70
CA ASP A 224 17.40 6.66 21.59
C ASP A 224 16.97 7.53 20.39
N LEU A 225 16.64 8.80 20.66
CA LEU A 225 16.28 9.77 19.62
C LEU A 225 17.50 10.28 18.82
N ARG A 226 18.73 10.03 19.31
CA ARG A 226 19.94 10.45 18.58
C ARG A 226 20.08 9.62 17.31
N PRO A 227 20.26 10.27 16.13
CA PRO A 227 20.46 9.57 14.87
C PRO A 227 21.67 8.64 14.93
N ARG A 228 21.46 7.34 14.72
CA ARG A 228 22.53 6.34 14.60
C ARG A 228 22.63 5.90 13.16
N ARG A 229 23.80 6.13 12.54
CA ARG A 229 24.04 5.85 11.12
C ARG A 229 23.66 4.41 10.73
N GLU A 230 24.00 3.44 11.57
CA GLU A 230 23.69 2.03 11.33
C GLU A 230 22.18 1.79 11.30
N THR A 231 21.44 2.29 12.31
CA THR A 231 19.97 2.12 12.39
C THR A 231 19.27 2.88 11.27
N MET A 232 19.67 4.14 11.01
CA MET A 232 19.14 4.93 9.90
C MET A 232 19.40 4.26 8.55
N GLY A 233 20.63 3.76 8.33
CA GLY A 233 21.00 3.05 7.11
C GLY A 233 20.13 1.79 6.89
N LYS A 234 19.81 1.05 7.94
CA LYS A 234 18.93 -0.12 7.87
C LYS A 234 17.48 0.28 7.57
N LEU A 235 16.95 1.31 8.25
CA LEU A 235 15.58 1.81 8.00
C LEU A 235 15.41 2.27 6.55
N LEU A 236 16.33 3.09 6.06
CA LEU A 236 16.32 3.63 4.70
C LEU A 236 16.63 2.54 3.66
N GLY A 237 17.58 1.66 3.94
CA GLY A 237 17.97 0.56 3.03
C GLY A 237 16.82 -0.41 2.74
N ILE A 238 15.85 -0.53 3.64
CA ILE A 238 14.62 -1.32 3.42
C ILE A 238 13.50 -0.44 2.89
N GLY A 239 13.29 0.73 3.49
CA GLY A 239 12.14 1.56 3.21
C GLY A 239 12.20 2.29 1.87
N VAL A 240 13.37 2.83 1.47
CA VAL A 240 13.49 3.60 0.21
C VAL A 240 13.21 2.75 -1.04
N PRO A 241 13.75 1.53 -1.19
CA PRO A 241 13.40 0.71 -2.34
C PRO A 241 11.90 0.41 -2.43
N ILE A 242 11.22 0.17 -1.31
CA ILE A 242 9.78 -0.10 -1.30
C ILE A 242 8.97 1.17 -1.60
N MET A 243 9.37 2.30 -1.04
CA MET A 243 8.77 3.60 -1.36
C MET A 243 8.83 3.90 -2.86
N LEU A 244 9.99 3.70 -3.48
CA LEU A 244 10.18 3.91 -4.93
C LEU A 244 9.38 2.90 -5.75
N GLN A 245 9.36 1.63 -5.33
CA GLN A 245 8.55 0.59 -5.94
C GLN A 245 7.07 0.99 -5.97
N ASP A 246 6.52 1.38 -4.82
CA ASP A 246 5.11 1.72 -4.69
C ASP A 246 4.76 2.97 -5.51
N GLY A 247 5.63 3.98 -5.53
CA GLY A 247 5.47 5.15 -6.39
C GLY A 247 5.48 4.81 -7.88
N LEU A 248 6.38 3.95 -8.34
CA LEU A 248 6.46 3.52 -9.73
C LEU A 248 5.26 2.65 -10.15
N ILE A 249 4.72 1.84 -9.25
CA ILE A 249 3.49 1.09 -9.51
C ILE A 249 2.32 2.06 -9.74
N GLN A 250 2.19 3.13 -8.95
CA GLN A 250 1.15 4.14 -9.15
C GLN A 250 1.31 4.87 -10.50
N ILE A 251 2.54 5.20 -10.89
CA ILE A 251 2.83 5.77 -12.21
C ILE A 251 2.42 4.79 -13.32
N ALA A 252 2.66 3.50 -13.17
CA ALA A 252 2.25 2.49 -14.15
C ALA A 252 0.73 2.43 -14.32
N PHE A 253 -0.06 2.53 -13.24
CA PHE A 253 -1.52 2.62 -13.34
C PHE A 253 -1.95 3.86 -14.13
N ILE A 254 -1.35 5.03 -13.86
CA ILE A 254 -1.62 6.25 -14.62
C ILE A 254 -1.30 6.06 -16.10
N LEU A 255 -0.17 5.44 -16.44
CA LEU A 255 0.21 5.18 -17.85
C LEU A 255 -0.78 4.23 -18.55
N ILE A 256 -1.27 3.20 -17.87
CA ILE A 256 -2.28 2.28 -18.42
C ILE A 256 -3.60 3.03 -18.66
N THR A 257 -4.02 3.88 -17.74
CA THR A 257 -5.19 4.74 -17.91
C THR A 257 -5.02 5.70 -19.11
N VAL A 258 -3.84 6.30 -19.29
CA VAL A 258 -3.54 7.14 -20.47
C VAL A 258 -3.61 6.35 -21.77
N ILE A 259 -3.14 5.10 -21.79
CA ILE A 259 -3.25 4.20 -22.96
C ILE A 259 -4.72 3.92 -23.26
N ALA A 260 -5.54 3.64 -22.25
CA ALA A 260 -6.97 3.41 -22.40
C ALA A 260 -7.71 4.66 -22.91
N ASN A 261 -7.40 5.84 -22.39
CA ASN A 261 -7.99 7.12 -22.83
C ASN A 261 -7.77 7.39 -24.33
N ARG A 262 -6.63 6.95 -24.89
CA ARG A 262 -6.34 7.08 -26.33
C ARG A 262 -7.16 6.17 -27.22
N ARG A 263 -7.84 5.16 -26.66
CA ARG A 263 -8.71 4.23 -27.39
C ARG A 263 -10.15 4.76 -27.53
N GLY A 264 -10.52 5.71 -26.69
CA GLY A 264 -11.85 6.33 -26.69
C GLY A 264 -12.53 6.29 -25.33
N LEU A 265 -13.64 6.98 -25.22
CA LEU A 265 -14.34 7.20 -23.95
C LEU A 265 -14.85 5.89 -23.33
N THR A 266 -15.41 4.98 -24.15
CA THR A 266 -15.95 3.69 -23.70
C THR A 266 -14.85 2.82 -23.07
N ASP A 267 -13.72 2.66 -23.77
CA ASP A 267 -12.59 1.85 -23.27
C ASP A 267 -11.96 2.48 -22.02
N ALA A 268 -11.85 3.80 -21.97
CA ALA A 268 -11.35 4.53 -20.81
C ALA A 268 -12.24 4.32 -19.57
N ALA A 269 -13.56 4.41 -19.74
CA ALA A 269 -14.52 4.16 -18.67
C ALA A 269 -14.47 2.70 -18.19
N ALA A 270 -14.41 1.75 -19.13
CA ALA A 270 -14.32 0.33 -18.83
C ALA A 270 -13.04 0.00 -18.01
N VAL A 271 -11.87 0.49 -18.45
CA VAL A 271 -10.60 0.32 -17.73
C VAL A 271 -10.66 0.94 -16.33
N GLY A 272 -11.17 2.17 -16.21
CA GLY A 272 -11.28 2.86 -14.93
C GLY A 272 -12.18 2.13 -13.92
N ILE A 273 -13.29 1.53 -14.36
CA ILE A 273 -14.17 0.72 -13.52
C ILE A 273 -13.46 -0.56 -13.06
N VAL A 274 -12.83 -1.26 -14.00
CA VAL A 274 -12.14 -2.52 -13.70
C VAL A 274 -10.97 -2.28 -12.75
N GLU A 275 -10.19 -1.21 -12.92
CA GLU A 275 -9.08 -0.87 -12.01
C GLU A 275 -9.57 -0.63 -10.57
N LYS A 276 -10.73 -0.01 -10.38
CA LYS A 276 -11.33 0.16 -9.04
C LYS A 276 -11.68 -1.19 -8.42
N PHE A 277 -12.30 -2.08 -9.17
CA PHE A 277 -12.62 -3.44 -8.70
C PHE A 277 -11.35 -4.22 -8.36
N ILE A 278 -10.35 -4.20 -9.23
CA ILE A 278 -9.05 -4.83 -9.01
C ILE A 278 -8.39 -4.28 -7.74
N GLY A 279 -8.48 -2.98 -7.48
CA GLY A 279 -7.99 -2.36 -6.24
C GLY A 279 -8.55 -3.03 -4.97
N PHE A 280 -9.84 -3.38 -4.94
CA PHE A 280 -10.44 -4.13 -3.82
C PHE A 280 -9.91 -5.57 -3.73
N VAL A 281 -9.78 -6.25 -4.84
CA VAL A 281 -9.27 -7.63 -4.87
C VAL A 281 -7.81 -7.68 -4.40
N PHE A 282 -7.02 -6.68 -4.73
CA PHE A 282 -5.60 -6.56 -4.33
C PHE A 282 -5.38 -6.25 -2.85
N LEU A 283 -6.42 -5.95 -2.08
CA LEU A 283 -6.28 -5.80 -0.61
C LEU A 283 -5.77 -7.09 0.05
N VAL A 284 -6.11 -8.26 -0.49
CA VAL A 284 -5.64 -9.55 0.05
C VAL A 284 -4.14 -9.75 -0.21
N PRO A 285 -3.61 -9.68 -1.45
CA PRO A 285 -2.17 -9.72 -1.70
C PRO A 285 -1.39 -8.68 -0.89
N SER A 286 -1.87 -7.43 -0.80
CA SER A 286 -1.22 -6.35 -0.04
C SER A 286 -1.16 -6.64 1.46
N SER A 287 -2.24 -7.18 2.03
CA SER A 287 -2.25 -7.58 3.43
C SER A 287 -1.30 -8.74 3.71
N MET A 288 -1.13 -9.66 2.77
CA MET A 288 -0.17 -10.77 2.88
C MET A 288 1.28 -10.30 2.78
N LEU A 289 1.62 -9.36 1.87
CA LEU A 289 2.94 -8.72 1.83
C LEU A 289 3.31 -8.16 3.21
N SER A 290 2.43 -7.36 3.79
CA SER A 290 2.65 -6.72 5.09
C SER A 290 2.73 -7.74 6.23
N THR A 291 1.92 -8.79 6.17
CA THR A 291 1.89 -9.87 7.16
C THR A 291 3.19 -10.68 7.12
N VAL A 292 3.62 -11.13 5.95
CA VAL A 292 4.87 -11.88 5.76
C VAL A 292 6.06 -11.05 6.21
N SER A 293 6.10 -9.77 5.82
CA SER A 293 7.17 -8.86 6.24
C SER A 293 7.32 -8.76 7.75
N ALA A 294 6.22 -8.62 8.50
CA ALA A 294 6.25 -8.49 9.95
C ALA A 294 6.56 -9.83 10.65
N LEU A 295 5.90 -10.93 10.25
CA LEU A 295 6.09 -12.24 10.84
C LEU A 295 7.50 -12.76 10.59
N ASP A 296 7.98 -12.65 9.35
CA ASP A 296 9.29 -13.17 8.98
C ASP A 296 10.42 -12.32 9.56
N ALA A 297 10.23 -11.01 9.71
CA ALA A 297 11.18 -10.18 10.43
C ALA A 297 11.40 -10.68 11.86
N GLN A 298 10.32 -11.03 12.62
CA GLN A 298 10.46 -11.60 13.96
C GLN A 298 11.08 -12.99 13.93
N ASN A 299 10.69 -13.88 13.00
CA ASN A 299 11.24 -15.22 12.89
C ASN A 299 12.73 -15.20 12.51
N ILE A 300 13.14 -14.33 11.60
CA ILE A 300 14.55 -14.14 11.20
C ILE A 300 15.36 -13.58 12.37
N GLY A 301 14.82 -12.56 13.08
CA GLY A 301 15.46 -12.02 14.26
C GLY A 301 15.67 -13.05 15.37
N ALA A 302 14.74 -14.01 15.52
CA ALA A 302 14.83 -15.14 16.45
C ALA A 302 15.71 -16.31 15.96
N GLY A 303 16.35 -16.20 14.78
CA GLY A 303 17.11 -17.30 14.18
C GLY A 303 16.27 -18.44 13.61
N LYS A 304 14.93 -18.31 13.57
CA LYS A 304 13.99 -19.37 13.14
C LYS A 304 13.72 -19.31 11.62
N LEU A 305 14.77 -19.46 10.82
CA LEU A 305 14.69 -19.36 9.35
C LEU A 305 13.73 -20.37 8.71
N TYR A 306 13.69 -21.61 9.23
CA TYR A 306 12.74 -22.62 8.76
C TYR A 306 11.29 -22.14 8.93
N ARG A 307 11.00 -21.48 10.07
CA ARG A 307 9.66 -20.96 10.34
C ARG A 307 9.32 -19.78 9.42
N ALA A 308 10.25 -18.89 9.11
CA ALA A 308 10.08 -17.83 8.13
C ALA A 308 9.75 -18.40 6.74
N ARG A 309 10.53 -19.41 6.27
CA ARG A 309 10.22 -20.10 5.00
C ARG A 309 8.81 -20.72 4.99
N LYS A 310 8.43 -21.35 6.09
CA LYS A 310 7.09 -21.94 6.24
C LYS A 310 5.99 -20.86 6.22
N THR A 311 6.23 -19.70 6.81
CA THR A 311 5.32 -18.54 6.74
C THR A 311 5.13 -18.08 5.30
N LEU A 312 6.23 -17.91 4.55
CA LEU A 312 6.19 -17.54 3.14
C LEU A 312 5.30 -18.49 2.32
N PHE A 313 5.54 -19.80 2.41
CA PHE A 313 4.79 -20.76 1.59
C PHE A 313 3.31 -20.86 1.98
N TYR A 314 2.97 -20.78 3.27
CA TYR A 314 1.57 -20.73 3.67
C TYR A 314 0.89 -19.42 3.24
N ALA A 315 1.58 -18.30 3.31
CA ALA A 315 1.04 -17.03 2.83
C ALA A 315 0.81 -17.06 1.31
N ILE A 316 1.75 -17.61 0.54
CA ILE A 316 1.58 -17.86 -0.90
C ILE A 316 0.36 -18.74 -1.16
N ALA A 317 0.22 -19.85 -0.45
CA ALA A 317 -0.92 -20.75 -0.65
C ALA A 317 -2.27 -20.06 -0.37
N ILE A 318 -2.35 -19.23 0.68
CA ILE A 318 -3.56 -18.47 1.01
C ILE A 318 -3.84 -17.41 -0.07
N ALA A 319 -2.84 -16.58 -0.41
CA ALA A 319 -3.03 -15.46 -1.33
C ALA A 319 -3.26 -15.92 -2.77
N ALA A 320 -2.48 -16.88 -3.26
CA ALA A 320 -2.66 -17.46 -4.58
C ALA A 320 -3.97 -18.28 -4.67
N GLY A 321 -4.30 -19.04 -3.63
CA GLY A 321 -5.58 -19.76 -3.55
C GLY A 321 -6.79 -18.83 -3.63
N PHE A 322 -6.76 -17.71 -2.91
CA PHE A 322 -7.76 -16.66 -3.04
C PHE A 322 -7.79 -16.08 -4.46
N GLY A 323 -6.64 -15.71 -5.03
CA GLY A 323 -6.53 -15.16 -6.37
C GLY A 323 -7.05 -16.12 -7.45
N ILE A 324 -6.75 -17.42 -7.34
CA ILE A 324 -7.27 -18.45 -8.24
C ILE A 324 -8.80 -18.56 -8.13
N ALA A 325 -9.32 -18.63 -6.89
CA ALA A 325 -10.76 -18.71 -6.67
C ALA A 325 -11.52 -17.51 -7.27
N VAL A 326 -11.01 -16.29 -7.02
CA VAL A 326 -11.59 -15.07 -7.60
C VAL A 326 -11.42 -15.04 -9.12
N SER A 327 -10.29 -15.48 -9.67
CA SER A 327 -10.07 -15.55 -11.11
C SER A 327 -11.05 -16.48 -11.78
N ILE A 328 -11.32 -17.65 -11.20
CA ILE A 328 -12.34 -18.59 -11.72
C ILE A 328 -13.73 -17.97 -11.66
N LEU A 329 -14.11 -17.38 -10.53
CA LEU A 329 -15.43 -16.75 -10.36
C LEU A 329 -15.67 -15.65 -11.41
N VAL A 330 -14.69 -14.77 -11.59
CA VAL A 330 -14.79 -13.62 -12.50
C VAL A 330 -14.95 -14.05 -13.97
N GLN A 331 -14.45 -15.22 -14.38
CA GLN A 331 -14.72 -15.70 -15.76
C GLN A 331 -16.20 -15.80 -16.07
N PHE A 332 -17.04 -16.08 -15.07
CA PHE A 332 -18.49 -16.27 -15.24
C PHE A 332 -19.30 -15.00 -14.97
N VAL A 333 -18.75 -14.04 -14.19
CA VAL A 333 -19.51 -12.89 -13.69
C VAL A 333 -18.85 -11.53 -14.01
N ALA A 334 -17.95 -11.48 -15.01
CA ALA A 334 -17.20 -10.26 -15.33
C ALA A 334 -18.12 -9.10 -15.74
N GLU A 335 -19.04 -9.31 -16.68
CA GLU A 335 -19.99 -8.29 -17.12
C GLU A 335 -20.94 -7.85 -16.00
N PRO A 336 -21.59 -8.74 -15.22
CA PRO A 336 -22.34 -8.34 -14.03
C PRO A 336 -21.55 -7.49 -13.04
N ILE A 337 -20.25 -7.76 -12.82
CA ILE A 337 -19.40 -6.96 -11.94
C ILE A 337 -19.22 -5.54 -12.51
N VAL A 338 -18.92 -5.40 -13.79
CA VAL A 338 -18.80 -4.08 -14.43
C VAL A 338 -20.16 -3.36 -14.39
N GLY A 339 -21.27 -4.07 -14.61
CA GLY A 339 -22.63 -3.55 -14.55
C GLY A 339 -23.06 -3.04 -13.15
N LEU A 340 -22.34 -3.38 -12.07
CA LEU A 340 -22.58 -2.75 -10.76
C LEU A 340 -22.17 -1.26 -10.71
N PHE A 341 -21.37 -0.81 -11.66
CA PHE A 341 -20.79 0.55 -11.68
C PHE A 341 -21.36 1.43 -12.81
N THR A 342 -22.02 0.84 -13.81
CA THR A 342 -22.57 1.55 -14.98
C THR A 342 -23.68 0.76 -15.65
N ASP A 343 -24.65 1.48 -16.20
CA ASP A 343 -25.73 0.92 -17.02
C ASP A 343 -25.42 0.97 -18.53
N ASP A 344 -24.27 1.52 -18.93
CA ASP A 344 -23.84 1.62 -20.34
C ASP A 344 -23.39 0.26 -20.85
N GLU A 345 -24.21 -0.35 -21.73
CA GLU A 345 -23.96 -1.67 -22.32
C GLU A 345 -22.62 -1.74 -23.08
N ALA A 346 -22.20 -0.64 -23.74
CA ALA A 346 -20.93 -0.62 -24.46
C ALA A 346 -19.73 -0.67 -23.50
N VAL A 347 -19.82 0.02 -22.36
CA VAL A 347 -18.82 -0.02 -21.31
C VAL A 347 -18.76 -1.39 -20.63
N ILE A 348 -19.92 -2.02 -20.39
CA ILE A 348 -20.00 -3.37 -19.83
C ILE A 348 -19.36 -4.38 -20.79
N ALA A 349 -19.70 -4.31 -22.08
CA ALA A 349 -19.16 -5.20 -23.11
C ALA A 349 -17.63 -5.05 -23.29
N ALA A 350 -17.08 -3.86 -23.14
CA ALA A 350 -15.62 -3.62 -23.19
C ALA A 350 -14.92 -4.03 -21.88
N GLY A 351 -15.53 -3.77 -20.74
CA GLY A 351 -14.96 -4.00 -19.40
C GLY A 351 -14.92 -5.48 -19.02
N GLY A 352 -15.92 -6.28 -19.40
CA GLY A 352 -15.95 -7.70 -19.10
C GLY A 352 -14.72 -8.46 -19.61
N PRO A 353 -14.36 -8.39 -20.90
CA PRO A 353 -13.13 -8.99 -21.42
C PRO A 353 -11.86 -8.46 -20.75
N TYR A 354 -11.78 -7.16 -20.48
CA TYR A 354 -10.63 -6.57 -19.77
C TYR A 354 -10.47 -7.18 -18.37
N LEU A 355 -11.56 -7.26 -17.61
CA LEU A 355 -11.58 -7.84 -16.28
C LEU A 355 -11.19 -9.32 -16.30
N ARG A 356 -11.71 -10.10 -17.25
CA ARG A 356 -11.34 -11.52 -17.41
C ARG A 356 -9.86 -11.72 -17.65
N GLY A 357 -9.22 -10.85 -18.44
CA GLY A 357 -7.80 -10.89 -18.67
C GLY A 357 -6.99 -10.44 -17.46
N TYR A 358 -7.38 -9.33 -16.85
CA TYR A 358 -6.64 -8.71 -15.74
C TYR A 358 -6.69 -9.57 -14.47
N ILE A 359 -7.79 -10.23 -14.16
CA ILE A 359 -8.00 -10.90 -12.86
C ILE A 359 -6.96 -11.99 -12.58
N PHE A 360 -6.35 -12.60 -13.59
CA PHE A 360 -5.26 -13.56 -13.41
C PHE A 360 -4.06 -12.95 -12.69
N ASP A 361 -3.90 -11.63 -12.79
CA ASP A 361 -2.88 -10.86 -12.06
C ASP A 361 -3.02 -11.05 -10.54
N CYS A 362 -4.23 -11.21 -10.01
CA CYS A 362 -4.46 -11.36 -8.58
C CYS A 362 -3.79 -12.61 -7.99
N ALA A 363 -3.84 -13.74 -8.69
CA ALA A 363 -3.19 -14.97 -8.25
C ALA A 363 -1.66 -14.84 -8.26
N LEU A 364 -1.13 -14.25 -9.34
CA LEU A 364 0.32 -14.02 -9.51
C LEU A 364 0.83 -12.96 -8.53
N ALA A 365 0.06 -11.88 -8.29
CA ALA A 365 0.36 -10.89 -7.30
C ALA A 365 0.39 -11.48 -5.88
N GLY A 366 -0.52 -12.40 -5.57
CA GLY A 366 -0.49 -13.16 -4.31
C GLY A 366 0.86 -13.84 -4.06
N VAL A 367 1.49 -14.36 -5.11
CA VAL A 367 2.80 -15.01 -5.02
C VAL A 367 3.91 -13.97 -4.83
N HIS A 368 4.08 -13.03 -5.79
CA HIS A 368 5.22 -12.11 -5.74
C HIS A 368 5.14 -11.09 -4.59
N PHE A 369 3.95 -10.72 -4.11
CA PHE A 369 3.79 -9.88 -2.92
C PHE A 369 4.28 -10.59 -1.66
N CYS A 370 3.99 -11.89 -1.50
CA CYS A 370 4.54 -12.68 -0.39
C CYS A 370 6.07 -12.76 -0.45
N PHE A 371 6.65 -12.98 -1.64
CA PHE A 371 8.10 -12.93 -1.82
C PHE A 371 8.68 -11.54 -1.50
N SER A 372 8.03 -10.46 -1.93
CA SER A 372 8.42 -9.09 -1.59
C SER A 372 8.47 -8.90 -0.07
N GLY A 373 7.44 -9.35 0.66
CA GLY A 373 7.41 -9.33 2.12
C GLY A 373 8.57 -10.10 2.75
N TYR A 374 8.87 -11.28 2.24
CA TYR A 374 9.98 -12.12 2.69
C TYR A 374 11.35 -11.45 2.41
N PHE A 375 11.56 -10.91 1.21
CA PHE A 375 12.80 -10.19 0.88
C PHE A 375 12.99 -8.95 1.75
N CYS A 376 11.93 -8.20 2.04
CA CYS A 376 11.96 -7.09 2.99
C CYS A 376 12.38 -7.57 4.39
N ALA A 377 11.77 -8.65 4.89
CA ALA A 377 12.10 -9.25 6.18
C ALA A 377 13.56 -9.73 6.25
N CYS A 378 14.13 -10.17 5.14
CA CYS A 378 15.54 -10.53 4.99
C CYS A 378 16.49 -9.32 4.86
N GLY A 379 15.97 -8.07 4.79
CA GLY A 379 16.78 -6.88 4.53
C GLY A 379 17.24 -6.76 3.07
N ARG A 380 16.60 -7.47 2.14
CA ARG A 380 16.93 -7.52 0.70
C ARG A 380 15.84 -6.86 -0.16
N SER A 381 15.30 -5.73 0.31
CA SER A 381 14.22 -5.00 -0.37
C SER A 381 14.55 -4.54 -1.80
N MET A 382 15.85 -4.40 -2.14
CA MET A 382 16.27 -4.14 -3.52
C MET A 382 15.82 -5.23 -4.50
N ILE A 383 15.69 -6.49 -4.05
CA ILE A 383 15.17 -7.57 -4.90
C ILE A 383 13.68 -7.34 -5.17
N SER A 384 12.94 -6.91 -4.14
CA SER A 384 11.53 -6.53 -4.28
C SER A 384 11.35 -5.39 -5.28
N PHE A 385 12.14 -4.33 -5.17
CA PHE A 385 12.16 -3.24 -6.13
C PHE A 385 12.49 -3.71 -7.55
N ALA A 386 13.56 -4.51 -7.69
CA ALA A 386 14.07 -4.94 -9.01
C ALA A 386 13.05 -5.78 -9.78
N HIS A 387 12.40 -6.78 -9.15
CA HIS A 387 11.43 -7.60 -9.88
C HIS A 387 10.19 -6.79 -10.28
N ASN A 388 9.72 -5.86 -9.41
CA ASN A 388 8.56 -5.03 -9.72
C ASN A 388 8.86 -4.04 -10.86
N ILE A 389 9.99 -3.30 -10.80
CA ILE A 389 10.33 -2.35 -11.86
C ILE A 389 10.58 -3.05 -13.19
N SER A 390 11.24 -4.22 -13.19
CA SER A 390 11.44 -5.01 -14.39
C SER A 390 10.11 -5.46 -15.01
N SER A 391 9.20 -5.95 -14.21
CA SER A 391 7.86 -6.33 -14.64
C SER A 391 7.08 -5.16 -15.26
N VAL A 392 7.06 -4.02 -14.55
CA VAL A 392 6.33 -2.82 -14.97
C VAL A 392 6.92 -2.23 -16.26
N ALA A 393 8.24 -2.03 -16.28
CA ALA A 393 8.92 -1.32 -17.38
C ALA A 393 9.09 -2.16 -18.63
N LEU A 394 9.28 -3.48 -18.50
CA LEU A 394 9.58 -4.34 -19.64
C LEU A 394 8.36 -5.09 -20.19
N VAL A 395 7.35 -5.34 -19.36
CA VAL A 395 6.23 -6.19 -19.75
C VAL A 395 4.87 -5.50 -19.57
N ARG A 396 4.54 -5.01 -18.37
CA ARG A 396 3.19 -4.51 -18.07
C ARG A 396 2.81 -3.29 -18.91
N VAL A 397 3.60 -2.23 -18.88
CA VAL A 397 3.32 -0.99 -19.64
C VAL A 397 3.53 -1.17 -21.14
N PRO A 398 4.66 -1.71 -21.60
CA PRO A 398 4.86 -1.96 -23.05
C PRO A 398 3.85 -2.96 -23.61
N GLY A 399 3.53 -4.02 -22.86
CA GLY A 399 2.53 -5.02 -23.26
C GLY A 399 1.13 -4.42 -23.39
N ALA A 400 0.69 -3.61 -22.41
CA ALA A 400 -0.58 -2.89 -22.48
C ALA A 400 -0.62 -1.95 -23.70
N TYR A 401 0.47 -1.24 -23.98
CA TYR A 401 0.56 -0.35 -25.14
C TYR A 401 0.50 -1.11 -26.48
N LEU A 402 1.30 -2.18 -26.62
CA LEU A 402 1.35 -2.97 -27.85
C LEU A 402 0.02 -3.66 -28.10
N THR A 403 -0.56 -4.34 -27.10
CA THR A 403 -1.85 -5.01 -27.24
C THR A 403 -3.00 -4.04 -27.49
N SER A 404 -2.95 -2.84 -26.92
CA SER A 404 -3.89 -1.77 -27.21
C SER A 404 -3.93 -1.38 -28.69
N LYS A 405 -2.79 -1.41 -29.37
CA LYS A 405 -2.68 -1.12 -30.82
C LYS A 405 -2.99 -2.30 -31.70
N MET A 406 -2.54 -3.51 -31.30
CA MET A 406 -2.70 -4.72 -32.12
C MET A 406 -4.14 -5.25 -32.08
N PHE A 407 -4.87 -5.01 -31.02
CA PHE A 407 -6.23 -5.50 -30.81
C PHE A 407 -7.20 -4.33 -30.51
N PRO A 408 -7.54 -3.51 -31.52
CA PRO A 408 -8.37 -2.31 -31.31
C PRO A 408 -9.82 -2.63 -30.91
N THR A 409 -10.30 -3.85 -31.17
CA THR A 409 -11.70 -4.27 -30.96
C THR A 409 -11.96 -4.90 -29.59
N THR A 410 -10.92 -5.21 -28.81
CA THR A 410 -11.08 -5.87 -27.50
C THR A 410 -9.99 -5.42 -26.51
N LEU A 411 -10.35 -5.38 -25.24
CA LEU A 411 -9.45 -5.06 -24.14
C LEU A 411 -8.86 -6.31 -23.46
N LEU A 412 -9.29 -7.52 -23.81
CA LEU A 412 -8.80 -8.77 -23.20
C LEU A 412 -7.27 -8.90 -23.23
N PRO A 413 -6.58 -8.69 -24.39
CA PRO A 413 -5.12 -8.80 -24.44
C PRO A 413 -4.41 -7.76 -23.59
N MET A 414 -4.99 -6.56 -23.43
CA MET A 414 -4.45 -5.51 -22.55
C MET A 414 -4.53 -5.94 -21.08
N GLY A 415 -5.63 -6.59 -20.66
CA GLY A 415 -5.74 -7.21 -19.34
C GLY A 415 -4.73 -8.33 -19.10
N LEU A 416 -4.55 -9.23 -20.09
CA LEU A 416 -3.56 -10.30 -20.02
C LEU A 416 -2.11 -9.79 -19.96
N ALA A 417 -1.80 -8.64 -20.58
CA ALA A 417 -0.48 -8.04 -20.52
C ALA A 417 -0.12 -7.62 -19.08
N THR A 418 -1.10 -7.19 -18.27
CA THR A 418 -0.88 -6.89 -16.85
C THR A 418 -0.52 -8.16 -16.08
N ALA A 419 -1.26 -9.25 -16.28
CA ALA A 419 -0.99 -10.54 -15.67
C ALA A 419 0.38 -11.12 -16.12
N ALA A 420 0.75 -10.97 -17.39
CA ALA A 420 2.07 -11.38 -17.90
C ALA A 420 3.21 -10.64 -17.18
N GLY A 421 3.03 -9.36 -16.84
CA GLY A 421 3.98 -8.62 -16.01
C GLY A 421 4.20 -9.28 -14.65
N SER A 422 3.14 -9.65 -13.95
CA SER A 422 3.23 -10.34 -12.66
C SER A 422 3.82 -11.74 -12.76
N LEU A 423 3.61 -12.44 -13.87
CA LEU A 423 4.29 -13.72 -14.11
C LEU A 423 5.81 -13.55 -14.17
N VAL A 424 6.31 -12.50 -14.84
CA VAL A 424 7.75 -12.19 -14.85
C VAL A 424 8.24 -11.86 -13.44
N SER A 425 7.49 -11.10 -12.66
CA SER A 425 7.79 -10.86 -11.24
C SER A 425 7.92 -12.18 -10.45
N VAL A 426 6.99 -13.11 -10.63
CA VAL A 426 7.03 -14.42 -9.96
C VAL A 426 8.29 -15.20 -10.34
N ILE A 427 8.63 -15.24 -11.64
CA ILE A 427 9.83 -15.94 -12.11
C ILE A 427 11.09 -15.35 -11.46
N ILE A 428 11.25 -14.02 -11.48
CA ILE A 428 12.40 -13.36 -10.86
C ILE A 428 12.44 -13.64 -9.34
N CYS A 429 11.30 -13.59 -8.65
CA CYS A 429 11.22 -13.90 -7.22
C CYS A 429 11.66 -15.33 -6.90
N VAL A 430 11.18 -16.31 -7.67
CA VAL A 430 11.55 -17.73 -7.48
C VAL A 430 13.04 -17.93 -7.71
N VAL A 431 13.59 -17.39 -8.80
CA VAL A 431 15.04 -17.47 -9.10
C VAL A 431 15.85 -16.82 -7.97
N ALA A 432 15.50 -15.60 -7.56
CA ALA A 432 16.18 -14.92 -6.47
C ALA A 432 16.12 -15.70 -5.15
N TYR A 433 14.96 -16.31 -4.83
CA TYR A 433 14.80 -17.14 -3.65
C TYR A 433 15.68 -18.39 -3.70
N LEU A 434 15.77 -19.07 -4.83
CA LEU A 434 16.61 -20.25 -5.00
C LEU A 434 18.10 -19.92 -4.85
N ILE A 435 18.57 -18.81 -5.45
CA ILE A 435 19.95 -18.32 -5.30
C ILE A 435 20.26 -18.03 -3.83
N LEU A 436 19.40 -17.26 -3.14
CA LEU A 436 19.60 -16.93 -1.73
C LEU A 436 19.53 -18.14 -0.81
N SER A 437 18.82 -19.18 -1.22
CA SER A 437 18.74 -20.43 -0.45
C SER A 437 20.00 -21.30 -0.64
N ALA A 438 20.56 -21.30 -1.85
CA ALA A 438 21.80 -22.02 -2.16
C ALA A 438 23.03 -21.42 -1.45
N ASP A 439 23.17 -20.08 -1.48
CA ASP A 439 24.28 -19.38 -0.81
C ASP A 439 24.32 -19.68 0.70
N ARG A 440 23.18 -19.85 1.35
CA ARG A 440 23.13 -20.16 2.79
C ARG A 440 23.51 -21.62 3.12
N HIS A 441 23.35 -22.55 2.18
CA HIS A 441 23.83 -23.92 2.35
C HIS A 441 25.36 -24.01 2.26
N HIS A 442 26.01 -23.15 1.46
CA HIS A 442 27.46 -23.07 1.38
C HIS A 442 28.11 -22.43 2.63
N CYS A 443 27.43 -21.47 3.28
CA CYS A 443 27.94 -20.83 4.51
C CYS A 443 27.81 -21.70 5.78
N HIS A 444 26.96 -22.72 5.79
CA HIS A 444 26.76 -23.63 6.94
C HIS A 444 27.33 -25.04 6.73
N GLY A 445 27.89 -25.33 5.55
CA GLY A 445 28.53 -26.61 5.25
C GLY A 445 30.00 -26.71 5.69
N GLY A 446 30.54 -25.69 6.35
CA GLY A 446 31.92 -25.65 6.82
C GLY A 446 32.19 -26.06 8.26
N ASP A 447 31.15 -26.25 9.07
CA ASP A 447 31.27 -26.69 10.47
C ASP A 447 30.35 -27.89 10.73
N ALA A 448 30.79 -29.06 10.30
CA ALA A 448 30.39 -30.33 10.85
C ALA A 448 31.63 -31.03 11.43
N PRO A 449 31.58 -31.61 12.67
CA PRO A 449 32.69 -32.06 13.45
C PRO A 449 33.44 -33.26 12.89
#